data_a6cc537ae02b2fa6e6d708d9ba908ad3
#
_entry.id   a6cc537ae02b2fa6e6d708d9ba908ad3
#
_cell.length_a   1.000
_cell.length_b   1.000
_cell.length_c   1.000
_cell.angle_alpha   90.00
_cell.angle_beta   90.00
_cell.angle_gamma   90.00
#
_symmetry.space_group_name_H-M   'P 1'
#
loop_
_entity.id
_entity.type
_entity.pdbx_description
1 polymer ?
#
loop_
_entity_poly.entity_id
_entity_poly.type
_entity_poly.pdbx_seq_one_letter_code
_entity_poly.pdbx_strand_id
1 'polypeptide(L)'
;VLEFSAHPHRILREAARVLTHDGQIVISGFNPLSLWGLRRALGPNRGEYPWCGRFIGLLRLKDWLQLLSFELNGGRFGCYAPPFAQTKWLRRSTFMEKAGDRWWPIAGGVYVVRAVKRTIGMRLVTPSWRSQTAPAKALSPVTQRHHHRTRSDA
;
A
#
# COMPACT_ATOMS: atom_id res chain seq x y z
N VAL A 1 -13.37 2.21 14.32
CA VAL A 1 -13.25 0.88 14.99
C VAL A 1 -11.82 0.67 15.48
N LEU A 2 -10.78 0.87 14.67
CA LEU A 2 -9.38 0.63 15.06
C LEU A 2 -8.95 1.42 16.30
N GLU A 3 -9.38 2.67 16.42
CA GLU A 3 -9.01 3.60 17.50
C GLU A 3 -9.66 3.27 18.85
N PHE A 4 -10.74 2.52 18.82
CA PHE A 4 -11.49 2.09 20.01
C PHE A 4 -11.18 0.65 20.40
N SER A 5 -10.34 -0.05 19.64
CA SER A 5 -9.94 -1.42 19.93
C SER A 5 -8.69 -1.46 20.81
N ALA A 6 -8.68 -2.40 21.74
CA ALA A 6 -7.48 -2.69 22.53
C ALA A 6 -6.34 -3.27 21.64
N HIS A 7 -6.71 -3.96 20.55
CA HIS A 7 -5.76 -4.64 19.68
C HIS A 7 -6.00 -4.33 18.19
N PRO A 8 -5.71 -3.10 17.72
CA PRO A 8 -5.96 -2.70 16.34
C PRO A 8 -5.21 -3.56 15.32
N HIS A 9 -4.02 -4.06 15.68
CA HIS A 9 -3.25 -4.96 14.82
C HIS A 9 -3.94 -6.29 14.52
N ARG A 10 -4.72 -6.83 15.49
CA ARG A 10 -5.48 -8.06 15.27
C ARG A 10 -6.59 -7.84 14.26
N ILE A 11 -7.27 -6.69 14.32
CA ILE A 11 -8.32 -6.33 13.37
C ILE A 11 -7.75 -6.22 11.96
N LEU A 12 -6.61 -5.54 11.79
CA LEU A 12 -5.97 -5.40 10.49
C LEU A 12 -5.46 -6.73 9.94
N ARG A 13 -4.92 -7.60 10.81
CA ARG A 13 -4.47 -8.94 10.40
C ARG A 13 -5.64 -9.80 9.96
N GLU A 14 -6.77 -9.74 10.67
CA GLU A 14 -7.97 -10.48 10.30
C GLU A 14 -8.58 -9.94 9.00
N ALA A 15 -8.62 -8.63 8.82
CA ALA A 15 -9.01 -8.02 7.55
C ALA A 15 -8.10 -8.50 6.40
N ALA A 16 -6.80 -8.56 6.63
CA ALA A 16 -5.85 -9.08 5.65
C ALA A 16 -6.09 -10.55 5.33
N ARG A 17 -6.48 -11.36 6.31
CA ARG A 17 -6.78 -12.79 6.14
C ARG A 17 -8.02 -13.02 5.27
N VAL A 18 -9.05 -12.21 5.49
CA VAL A 18 -10.34 -12.35 4.80
C VAL A 18 -10.32 -11.78 3.39
N LEU A 19 -9.53 -10.71 3.15
CA LEU A 19 -9.45 -10.10 1.84
C LEU A 19 -8.78 -11.03 0.83
N THR A 20 -9.39 -11.10 -0.35
CA THR A 20 -8.82 -11.77 -1.52
C THR A 20 -7.59 -11.03 -2.04
N HIS A 21 -6.88 -11.64 -2.95
CA HIS A 21 -5.80 -11.02 -3.71
C HIS A 21 -6.34 -9.79 -4.46
N ASP A 22 -5.58 -8.69 -4.47
CA ASP A 22 -6.00 -7.38 -4.99
C ASP A 22 -7.27 -6.78 -4.34
N GLY A 23 -7.74 -7.39 -3.24
CA GLY A 23 -8.83 -6.84 -2.44
C GLY A 23 -8.47 -5.47 -1.87
N GLN A 24 -9.47 -4.60 -1.80
CA GLN A 24 -9.30 -3.22 -1.30
C GLN A 24 -9.90 -3.08 0.09
N ILE A 25 -9.24 -2.29 0.91
CA ILE A 25 -9.74 -1.86 2.21
C ILE A 25 -9.76 -0.34 2.29
N VAL A 26 -10.82 0.21 2.85
CA VAL A 26 -10.92 1.64 3.17
C VAL A 26 -10.91 1.79 4.68
N ILE A 27 -10.02 2.62 5.17
CA ILE A 27 -9.84 2.87 6.61
C ILE A 27 -10.01 4.36 6.85
N SER A 28 -10.88 4.70 7.80
CA SER A 28 -11.01 6.05 8.31
C SER A 28 -10.53 6.13 9.75
N GLY A 29 -9.92 7.25 10.12
CA GLY A 29 -9.42 7.47 11.47
C GLY A 29 -9.26 8.95 11.79
N PHE A 30 -9.09 9.24 13.08
CA PHE A 30 -8.84 10.58 13.57
C PHE A 30 -7.34 10.91 13.52
N ASN A 31 -7.05 12.12 13.07
CA ASN A 31 -5.67 12.57 12.95
C ASN A 31 -5.19 13.19 14.29
N PRO A 32 -4.15 12.63 14.91
CA PRO A 32 -3.58 13.20 16.13
C PRO A 32 -2.94 14.58 15.92
N LEU A 33 -2.50 14.90 14.69
CA LEU A 33 -1.86 16.15 14.32
C LEU A 33 -2.86 17.24 13.90
N SER A 34 -4.12 17.10 14.26
CA SER A 34 -5.19 18.05 13.94
C SER A 34 -5.62 18.83 15.18
N LEU A 35 -6.51 19.81 14.97
CA LEU A 35 -7.19 20.50 16.07
C LEU A 35 -8.01 19.55 16.96
N TRP A 36 -8.51 18.46 16.38
CA TRP A 36 -9.17 17.40 17.12
C TRP A 36 -8.20 16.64 18.02
N GLY A 37 -7.01 16.32 17.51
CA GLY A 37 -5.95 15.71 18.31
C GLY A 37 -5.47 16.61 19.43
N LEU A 38 -5.31 17.91 19.17
CA LEU A 38 -4.94 18.91 20.17
C LEU A 38 -5.99 19.02 21.29
N ARG A 39 -7.27 19.09 20.92
CA ARG A 39 -8.37 19.09 21.90
C ARG A 39 -8.35 17.83 22.76
N ARG A 40 -8.12 16.66 22.17
CA ARG A 40 -7.98 15.41 22.91
C ARG A 40 -6.83 15.45 23.92
N ALA A 41 -5.70 16.04 23.52
CA ALA A 41 -4.52 16.12 24.36
C ALA A 41 -4.69 17.07 25.55
N LEU A 42 -5.36 18.22 25.33
CA LEU A 42 -5.53 19.29 26.31
C LEU A 42 -6.90 19.29 27.02
N GLY A 43 -7.89 18.60 26.43
CA GLY A 43 -9.26 18.63 26.93
C GLY A 43 -9.48 17.77 28.19
N PRO A 44 -10.42 18.18 29.07
CA PRO A 44 -10.74 17.44 30.31
C PRO A 44 -11.51 16.14 30.03
N ASN A 45 -12.23 16.03 28.93
CA ASN A 45 -13.20 14.95 28.64
C ASN A 45 -12.56 13.76 27.90
N ARG A 46 -11.44 13.24 28.42
CA ARG A 46 -10.74 12.09 27.78
C ARG A 46 -11.54 10.78 27.85
N GLY A 47 -12.55 10.69 28.70
CA GLY A 47 -13.41 9.51 28.87
C GLY A 47 -14.61 9.45 27.93
N GLU A 48 -14.99 10.56 27.29
CA GLU A 48 -16.16 10.64 26.42
C GLU A 48 -15.84 10.34 24.97
N TYR A 49 -16.80 9.76 24.26
CA TYR A 49 -16.72 9.56 22.82
C TYR A 49 -16.78 10.91 22.07
N PRO A 50 -15.93 11.13 21.06
CA PRO A 50 -14.90 10.27 20.46
C PRO A 50 -13.52 10.36 21.12
N TRP A 51 -13.37 11.12 22.22
CA TRP A 51 -12.09 11.46 22.84
C TRP A 51 -11.42 10.31 23.59
N CYS A 52 -12.18 9.29 23.96
CA CYS A 52 -11.69 8.07 24.61
C CYS A 52 -10.85 7.17 23.69
N GLY A 53 -10.98 7.32 22.36
CA GLY A 53 -10.24 6.55 21.37
C GLY A 53 -8.74 6.91 21.33
N ARG A 54 -7.91 5.94 20.95
CA ARG A 54 -6.49 6.17 20.67
C ARG A 54 -6.33 6.61 19.22
N PHE A 55 -6.15 7.91 19.00
CA PHE A 55 -5.93 8.42 17.64
C PHE A 55 -4.68 7.81 17.03
N ILE A 56 -4.81 7.22 15.88
CA ILE A 56 -3.74 6.54 15.17
C ILE A 56 -3.26 7.46 14.06
N GLY A 57 -1.98 7.88 14.12
CA GLY A 57 -1.40 8.69 13.07
C GLY A 57 -1.30 7.93 11.75
N LEU A 58 -1.48 8.64 10.64
CA LEU A 58 -1.44 8.06 9.29
C LEU A 58 -0.12 7.33 8.99
N LEU A 59 1.02 7.86 9.44
CA LEU A 59 2.32 7.24 9.25
C LEU A 59 2.37 5.86 9.92
N ARG A 60 1.92 5.78 11.18
CA ARG A 60 1.85 4.50 11.91
C ARG A 60 0.90 3.51 11.24
N LEU A 61 -0.25 3.99 10.77
CA LEU A 61 -1.18 3.14 10.03
C LEU A 61 -0.57 2.62 8.74
N LYS A 62 0.16 3.47 8.02
CA LYS A 62 0.90 3.10 6.81
C LYS A 62 1.90 1.98 7.10
N ASP A 63 2.71 2.11 8.14
CA ASP A 63 3.69 1.09 8.52
C ASP A 63 3.01 -0.26 8.82
N TRP A 64 1.89 -0.24 9.55
CA TRP A 64 1.13 -1.46 9.84
C TRP A 64 0.55 -2.12 8.59
N LEU A 65 0.04 -1.32 7.66
CA LEU A 65 -0.50 -1.80 6.40
C LEU A 65 0.60 -2.40 5.51
N GLN A 66 1.77 -1.76 5.45
CA GLN A 66 2.92 -2.29 4.70
C GLN A 66 3.39 -3.64 5.23
N LEU A 67 3.44 -3.83 6.55
CA LEU A 67 3.77 -5.11 7.18
C LEU A 67 2.78 -6.23 6.81
N LEU A 68 1.54 -5.87 6.48
CA LEU A 68 0.48 -6.80 6.05
C LEU A 68 0.36 -6.92 4.52
N SER A 69 1.35 -6.44 3.77
CA SER A 69 1.38 -6.44 2.31
C SER A 69 0.26 -5.62 1.67
N PHE A 70 -0.19 -4.57 2.35
CA PHE A 70 -1.07 -3.58 1.77
C PHE A 70 -0.29 -2.42 1.17
N GLU A 71 -0.64 -2.03 -0.02
CA GLU A 71 -0.15 -0.83 -0.70
C GLU A 71 -1.19 0.28 -0.60
N LEU A 72 -0.78 1.46 -0.10
CA LEU A 72 -1.63 2.64 -0.07
C LEU A 72 -1.82 3.19 -1.48
N ASN A 73 -3.06 3.20 -1.96
CA ASN A 73 -3.40 3.67 -3.31
C ASN A 73 -4.02 5.06 -3.31
N GLY A 74 -4.21 5.67 -2.16
CA GLY A 74 -4.72 7.04 -2.05
C GLY A 74 -5.33 7.30 -0.68
N GLY A 75 -5.52 8.58 -0.39
CA GLY A 75 -6.16 9.02 0.84
C GLY A 75 -6.54 10.49 0.75
N ARG A 76 -7.45 10.89 1.59
CA ARG A 76 -7.86 12.29 1.78
C ARG A 76 -7.98 12.60 3.24
N PHE A 77 -7.66 13.85 3.56
CA PHE A 77 -7.96 14.44 4.86
C PHE A 77 -9.24 15.28 4.73
N GLY A 78 -9.95 15.41 5.82
CA GLY A 78 -11.17 16.24 5.91
C GLY A 78 -11.43 16.65 7.34
N CYS A 79 -12.57 17.32 7.56
CA CYS A 79 -12.96 17.85 8.88
C CYS A 79 -11.93 18.83 9.44
N TYR A 80 -11.66 19.89 8.69
CA TYR A 80 -10.78 20.98 9.15
C TYR A 80 -11.46 21.88 10.17
N ALA A 81 -12.77 21.78 10.30
CA ALA A 81 -13.54 22.54 11.27
C ALA A 81 -13.08 22.21 12.70
N PRO A 82 -12.91 23.21 13.57
CA PRO A 82 -12.61 22.98 14.97
C PRO A 82 -13.71 22.19 15.67
N PRO A 83 -13.39 21.37 16.66
CA PRO A 83 -14.36 20.54 17.38
C PRO A 83 -15.18 21.34 18.41
N PHE A 84 -15.93 22.33 17.93
CA PHE A 84 -16.83 23.11 18.78
C PHE A 84 -18.23 22.52 18.77
N ALA A 85 -18.86 22.44 19.95
CA ALA A 85 -20.23 21.96 20.12
C ALA A 85 -21.29 22.96 19.61
N GLN A 86 -20.92 24.22 19.34
CA GLN A 86 -21.88 25.26 18.96
C GLN A 86 -22.09 25.35 17.46
N THR A 87 -23.32 25.16 17.02
CA THR A 87 -23.75 25.18 15.61
C THR A 87 -23.41 26.49 14.87
N LYS A 88 -23.38 27.61 15.58
CA LYS A 88 -23.01 28.92 15.02
C LYS A 88 -21.58 28.96 14.49
N TRP A 89 -20.64 28.30 15.16
CA TRP A 89 -19.25 28.26 14.78
C TRP A 89 -19.02 27.27 13.61
N LEU A 90 -19.80 26.18 13.55
CA LEU A 90 -19.74 25.23 12.44
C LEU A 90 -20.13 25.90 11.11
N ARG A 91 -21.17 26.75 11.10
CA ARG A 91 -21.55 27.49 9.90
C ARG A 91 -20.49 28.53 9.47
N ARG A 92 -19.80 29.17 10.43
CA ARG A 92 -18.71 30.10 10.13
C ARG A 92 -17.43 29.41 9.68
N SER A 93 -17.19 28.17 10.08
CA SER A 93 -15.99 27.43 9.73
C SER A 93 -16.10 26.67 8.40
N THR A 94 -17.22 26.78 7.67
CA THR A 94 -17.41 26.14 6.35
C THR A 94 -16.34 26.59 5.34
N PHE A 95 -15.82 27.82 5.45
CA PHE A 95 -14.72 28.27 4.61
C PHE A 95 -13.39 27.55 4.94
N MET A 96 -13.23 27.07 6.18
CA MET A 96 -12.03 26.33 6.62
C MET A 96 -11.88 24.98 5.92
N GLU A 97 -12.99 24.36 5.51
CA GLU A 97 -12.96 23.13 4.71
C GLU A 97 -12.24 23.38 3.36
N LYS A 98 -12.62 24.48 2.69
CA LYS A 98 -12.00 24.86 1.40
C LYS A 98 -10.58 25.39 1.57
N ALA A 99 -10.32 26.18 2.62
CA ALA A 99 -9.00 26.72 2.92
C ALA A 99 -8.06 25.62 3.44
N GLY A 100 -8.54 24.71 4.28
CA GLY A 100 -7.76 23.64 4.88
C GLY A 100 -7.23 22.67 3.85
N ASP A 101 -8.05 22.26 2.90
CA ASP A 101 -7.66 21.36 1.79
C ASP A 101 -6.54 21.99 0.92
N ARG A 102 -6.49 23.32 0.83
CA ARG A 102 -5.49 24.05 0.02
C ARG A 102 -4.22 24.42 0.80
N TRP A 103 -4.36 24.86 2.07
CA TRP A 103 -3.26 25.43 2.85
C TRP A 103 -2.65 24.47 3.87
N TRP A 104 -3.45 23.56 4.44
CA TRP A 104 -3.02 22.59 5.44
C TRP A 104 -3.61 21.18 5.21
N PRO A 105 -3.30 20.56 4.10
CA PRO A 105 -3.93 19.28 3.74
C PRO A 105 -3.73 18.17 4.80
N ILE A 106 -2.67 18.28 5.61
CA ILE A 106 -2.31 17.27 6.64
C ILE A 106 -3.01 17.52 7.97
N ALA A 107 -3.57 18.73 8.21
CA ALA A 107 -4.17 19.10 9.49
C ALA A 107 -5.67 18.75 9.62
N GLY A 108 -6.25 18.07 8.65
CA GLY A 108 -7.64 17.60 8.73
C GLY A 108 -7.87 16.70 9.94
N GLY A 109 -9.02 16.85 10.61
CA GLY A 109 -9.39 16.10 11.81
C GLY A 109 -9.56 14.61 11.57
N VAL A 110 -9.99 14.24 10.35
CA VAL A 110 -10.22 12.88 9.92
C VAL A 110 -9.42 12.60 8.66
N TYR A 111 -8.86 11.42 8.57
CA TYR A 111 -8.30 10.90 7.32
C TYR A 111 -9.08 9.68 6.85
N VAL A 112 -9.14 9.51 5.54
CA VAL A 112 -9.67 8.31 4.88
C VAL A 112 -8.61 7.83 3.91
N VAL A 113 -8.20 6.57 4.04
CA VAL A 113 -7.19 5.97 3.17
C VAL A 113 -7.73 4.69 2.53
N ARG A 114 -7.32 4.48 1.30
CA ARG A 114 -7.58 3.26 0.54
C ARG A 114 -6.28 2.50 0.37
N ALA A 115 -6.30 1.23 0.72
CA ALA A 115 -5.18 0.34 0.54
C ALA A 115 -5.60 -0.91 -0.22
N VAL A 116 -4.71 -1.45 -1.02
CA VAL A 116 -4.90 -2.65 -1.83
C VAL A 116 -3.97 -3.73 -1.31
N LYS A 117 -4.49 -4.93 -1.09
CA LYS A 117 -3.68 -6.07 -0.68
C LYS A 117 -2.88 -6.57 -1.89
N ARG A 118 -1.55 -6.36 -1.85
CA ARG A 118 -0.63 -6.89 -2.86
C ARG A 118 -0.02 -8.18 -2.35
N THR A 119 -0.41 -9.29 -2.92
CA THR A 119 0.34 -10.52 -2.71
C THR A 119 1.52 -10.47 -3.68
N ILE A 120 2.74 -10.55 -3.17
CA ILE A 120 3.93 -10.68 -3.99
C ILE A 120 3.82 -12.06 -4.65
N GLY A 121 3.21 -12.11 -5.84
CA GLY A 121 3.25 -13.30 -6.67
C GLY A 121 4.72 -13.59 -6.99
N MET A 122 5.14 -14.85 -6.86
CA MET A 122 6.44 -15.27 -7.36
C MET A 122 6.51 -14.91 -8.84
N ARG A 123 7.27 -13.87 -9.16
CA ARG A 123 7.66 -13.61 -10.55
C ARG A 123 8.62 -14.72 -10.92
N LEU A 124 8.13 -15.73 -11.64
CA LEU A 124 8.99 -16.74 -12.25
C LEU A 124 9.95 -15.99 -13.20
N VAL A 125 11.15 -15.73 -12.72
CA VAL A 125 12.22 -15.28 -13.58
C VAL A 125 12.64 -16.49 -14.38
N THR A 126 12.17 -16.58 -15.62
CA THR A 126 12.62 -17.63 -16.55
C THR A 126 14.13 -17.41 -16.74
N PRO A 127 14.98 -18.41 -16.42
CA PRO A 127 16.41 -18.25 -16.56
C PRO A 127 16.76 -17.96 -18.01
N SER A 128 17.55 -16.90 -18.28
CA SER A 128 17.93 -16.46 -19.62
C SER A 128 18.77 -17.48 -20.40
N TRP A 129 19.29 -18.52 -19.73
CA TRP A 129 20.06 -19.58 -20.41
C TRP A 129 19.20 -20.50 -21.30
N ARG A 130 17.87 -20.46 -21.17
CA ARG A 130 16.97 -21.24 -22.02
C ARG A 130 16.77 -20.64 -23.42
N SER A 131 17.21 -19.43 -23.67
CA SER A 131 17.10 -18.76 -24.97
C SER A 131 18.37 -18.85 -25.83
N GLN A 132 19.42 -19.51 -25.34
CA GLN A 132 20.60 -19.79 -26.16
C GLN A 132 20.50 -21.22 -26.73
N THR A 133 19.54 -21.42 -27.61
CA THR A 133 19.67 -22.48 -28.60
C THR A 133 20.70 -21.99 -29.60
N ALA A 134 21.97 -22.35 -29.38
CA ALA A 134 23.00 -22.14 -30.38
C ALA A 134 22.54 -22.85 -31.66
N PRO A 135 22.61 -22.21 -32.84
CA PRO A 135 22.28 -22.89 -34.06
C PRO A 135 23.24 -24.08 -34.18
N ALA A 136 22.68 -25.27 -34.24
CA ALA A 136 23.47 -26.48 -34.48
C ALA A 136 24.23 -26.29 -35.79
N LYS A 137 25.54 -26.11 -35.67
CA LYS A 137 26.44 -26.06 -36.81
C LYS A 137 26.34 -27.40 -37.47
N ALA A 138 25.71 -27.46 -38.65
CA ALA A 138 25.56 -28.70 -39.40
C ALA A 138 26.98 -29.25 -39.65
N LEU A 139 27.28 -30.39 -39.08
CA LEU A 139 28.52 -31.09 -39.37
C LEU A 139 28.42 -31.60 -40.80
N SER A 140 29.15 -31.01 -41.70
CA SER A 140 29.30 -31.48 -43.08
C SER A 140 30.11 -32.79 -43.08
N PRO A 141 29.60 -33.91 -43.63
CA PRO A 141 30.34 -35.14 -43.66
C PRO A 141 31.56 -34.96 -44.59
N VAL A 142 32.74 -35.24 -44.08
CA VAL A 142 33.96 -35.25 -44.86
C VAL A 142 33.97 -36.55 -45.72
N THR A 143 33.75 -36.41 -47.01
CA THR A 143 33.85 -37.50 -47.96
C THR A 143 35.30 -37.96 -48.04
N GLN A 144 35.64 -39.14 -47.60
CA GLN A 144 36.94 -39.77 -47.81
C GLN A 144 37.08 -40.10 -49.29
N ARG A 145 38.04 -39.47 -49.98
CA ARG A 145 38.48 -39.83 -51.31
C ARG A 145 39.22 -41.19 -51.21
N HIS A 146 38.63 -42.24 -51.73
CA HIS A 146 39.33 -43.48 -51.98
C HIS A 146 40.34 -43.27 -53.13
N HIS A 147 41.62 -43.33 -52.82
CA HIS A 147 42.70 -43.39 -53.81
C HIS A 147 42.73 -44.80 -54.42
N HIS A 148 42.20 -44.92 -55.61
CA HIS A 148 42.36 -46.14 -56.43
C HIS A 148 43.79 -46.13 -56.97
N ARG A 149 44.61 -47.02 -56.44
CA ARG A 149 45.98 -47.25 -56.88
C ARG A 149 45.89 -48.27 -58.01
N THR A 150 45.90 -47.82 -59.23
CA THR A 150 46.08 -48.70 -60.43
C THR A 150 47.53 -49.16 -60.45
N ARG A 151 47.66 -50.46 -60.26
CA ARG A 151 48.90 -51.22 -60.49
C ARG A 151 48.97 -51.55 -61.97
N SER A 152 49.92 -51.00 -62.68
CA SER A 152 50.27 -51.32 -64.05
C SER A 152 51.43 -52.32 -63.99
N ASP A 153 51.13 -53.57 -64.41
CA ASP A 153 52.13 -54.58 -64.68
C ASP A 153 52.46 -54.54 -66.22
N ALA A 154 53.71 -54.39 -66.52
CA ALA A 154 54.36 -55.07 -67.69
C ALA A 154 55.87 -54.81 -67.62
#